data_94a6431118ecede545d8f089f89c09d9
#
_entry.id   94a6431118ecede545d8f089f89c09d9
#
_cell.length_a   1.000
_cell.length_b   1.000
_cell.length_c   1.000
_cell.angle_alpha   90.00
_cell.angle_beta   90.00
_cell.angle_gamma   90.00
#
_symmetry.space_group_name_H-M   'P 1'
#
loop_
_entity.id
_entity.type
_entity.pdbx_description
1 polymer ?
#
loop_
_entity_poly.entity_id
_entity_poly.type
_entity_poly.pdbx_seq_one_letter_code
_entity_poly.pdbx_strand_id
1 'polypeptide(L)'
;MKYNHILLIIGLLIIFSVKSQTDSSKINLDEFEVNTTRVSNKSPVAHENISNEDIEVNNHGVDLPILLDQATSIVTTSDAGAGVGYTGIRVRGSDATRVNITINGIPFNDPESQGAYWVNMPDLSSSTDDIQIQRGIGASTTGASAFGASINLSTLSMVNANKPYGEIANSYGSFNTLKNTIKLGTGLIDGKWNFEGRLSKIVSDGFIDRSSSNLNSYYLSGSYLGEKTSIQAITFSGQEITNQAWYGAPLSYLNSDVDSNQTYNPYDYENEVDNYNQTHYQLHLTNKTIKNLKLNTSFHYTRGKGYFEQYVGTDFNSVLYNSDYIIGKNLFSYYGLEDLIISGDTIRETNLIRRRWLDNHFYGLV
;
A
#
# COMPACT_ATOMS: atom_id res chain seq x y z
N MET A 1 -35.45 -17.82 6.10
CA MET A 1 -34.42 -18.66 5.44
C MET A 1 -33.01 -18.04 5.41
N LYS A 2 -32.66 -17.06 6.23
CA LYS A 2 -31.32 -16.40 6.20
C LYS A 2 -30.36 -16.81 7.35
N TYR A 3 -30.78 -17.62 8.30
CA TYR A 3 -29.93 -18.01 9.46
C TYR A 3 -29.26 -19.37 9.32
N ASN A 4 -29.70 -20.22 8.39
CA ASN A 4 -29.18 -21.58 8.24
C ASN A 4 -27.78 -21.65 7.61
N HIS A 5 -27.36 -20.63 6.87
CA HIS A 5 -26.02 -20.61 6.25
C HIS A 5 -24.93 -20.17 7.22
N ILE A 6 -25.24 -19.32 8.21
CA ILE A 6 -24.29 -18.89 9.23
C ILE A 6 -23.98 -20.05 10.19
N LEU A 7 -24.97 -20.85 10.55
CA LEU A 7 -24.79 -22.05 11.37
C LEU A 7 -23.98 -23.13 10.65
N LEU A 8 -24.08 -23.22 9.32
CA LEU A 8 -23.30 -24.17 8.53
C LEU A 8 -21.81 -23.78 8.46
N ILE A 9 -21.50 -22.48 8.37
CA ILE A 9 -20.11 -21.97 8.37
C ILE A 9 -19.48 -22.13 9.75
N ILE A 10 -20.21 -21.90 10.83
CA ILE A 10 -19.74 -22.14 12.20
C ILE A 10 -19.57 -23.65 12.45
N GLY A 11 -20.44 -24.49 11.91
CA GLY A 11 -20.33 -25.96 11.99
C GLY A 11 -19.13 -26.55 11.24
N LEU A 12 -18.70 -25.95 10.13
CA LEU A 12 -17.51 -26.37 9.38
C LEU A 12 -16.20 -26.03 10.08
N LEU A 13 -16.17 -24.99 10.93
CA LEU A 13 -15.00 -24.59 11.70
C LEU A 13 -14.70 -25.48 12.92
N ILE A 14 -15.62 -26.34 13.32
CA ILE A 14 -15.48 -27.18 14.54
C ILE A 14 -14.92 -28.58 14.27
N ILE A 15 -14.77 -28.99 12.99
CA ILE A 15 -14.40 -30.40 12.65
C ILE A 15 -12.88 -30.61 12.50
N PHE A 16 -12.04 -29.59 12.61
CA PHE A 16 -10.60 -29.82 12.63
C PHE A 16 -10.07 -30.06 14.06
N SER A 17 -10.15 -31.34 14.50
CA SER A 17 -9.36 -31.79 15.65
C SER A 17 -7.88 -31.83 15.26
N VAL A 18 -7.15 -30.72 15.47
CA VAL A 18 -5.71 -30.70 15.30
C VAL A 18 -5.06 -31.51 16.40
N LYS A 19 -4.52 -32.68 16.08
CA LYS A 19 -3.60 -33.39 16.98
C LYS A 19 -2.29 -32.59 17.02
N SER A 20 -2.06 -31.90 18.14
CA SER A 20 -0.78 -31.27 18.44
C SER A 20 0.29 -32.36 18.57
N GLN A 21 1.21 -32.43 17.61
CA GLN A 21 2.45 -33.18 17.78
C GLN A 21 3.42 -32.31 18.58
N THR A 22 3.74 -32.72 19.79
CA THR A 22 4.85 -32.21 20.59
C THR A 22 6.13 -32.89 20.14
N ASP A 23 6.81 -32.33 19.15
CA ASP A 23 8.22 -32.64 18.90
C ASP A 23 9.01 -31.33 18.83
N SER A 24 9.80 -31.07 19.87
CA SER A 24 10.60 -29.87 20.02
C SER A 24 11.99 -30.00 19.39
N SER A 25 12.05 -30.49 18.16
CA SER A 25 13.23 -30.31 17.34
C SER A 25 13.21 -28.85 16.83
N LYS A 26 14.22 -28.05 17.20
CA LYS A 26 14.47 -26.75 16.57
C LYS A 26 14.76 -27.02 15.11
N ILE A 27 13.77 -26.93 14.27
CA ILE A 27 13.95 -26.93 12.81
C ILE A 27 14.56 -25.55 12.52
N ASN A 28 15.86 -25.52 12.18
CA ASN A 28 16.45 -24.34 11.56
C ASN A 28 15.82 -24.25 10.16
N LEU A 29 14.75 -23.51 10.07
CA LEU A 29 14.14 -23.16 8.79
C LEU A 29 15.11 -22.22 8.08
N ASP A 30 15.59 -22.64 6.91
CA ASP A 30 16.27 -21.74 6.01
C ASP A 30 15.22 -20.73 5.49
N GLU A 31 15.23 -19.56 6.08
CA GLU A 31 14.35 -18.46 5.76
C GLU A 31 14.43 -18.10 4.26
N PHE A 32 13.28 -17.74 3.66
CA PHE A 32 13.28 -17.09 2.36
C PHE A 32 13.91 -15.70 2.54
N GLU A 33 15.19 -15.59 2.25
CA GLU A 33 15.91 -14.35 2.45
C GLU A 33 16.28 -13.77 1.09
N VAL A 34 15.66 -12.66 0.71
CA VAL A 34 16.05 -11.89 -0.46
C VAL A 34 17.13 -10.90 -0.04
N ASN A 35 18.36 -11.40 0.05
CA ASN A 35 19.52 -10.61 0.51
C ASN A 35 20.07 -9.62 -0.53
N THR A 36 19.60 -9.66 -1.78
CA THR A 36 20.20 -8.88 -2.87
C THR A 36 19.94 -7.38 -2.76
N THR A 37 18.79 -6.99 -2.18
CA THR A 37 18.41 -5.59 -1.99
C THR A 37 18.72 -5.05 -0.59
N ARG A 38 19.13 -5.92 0.34
CA ARG A 38 19.38 -5.59 1.74
C ARG A 38 20.88 -5.53 2.03
N VAL A 39 21.22 -4.68 2.99
CA VAL A 39 22.59 -4.56 3.47
C VAL A 39 22.74 -5.24 4.84
N SER A 40 23.91 -5.85 5.05
CA SER A 40 24.25 -6.43 6.36
C SER A 40 24.80 -5.36 7.30
N ASN A 41 24.79 -5.63 8.60
CA ASN A 41 25.36 -4.76 9.62
C ASN A 41 26.88 -4.48 9.43
N LYS A 42 27.54 -5.21 8.55
CA LYS A 42 28.95 -4.99 8.18
C LYS A 42 29.11 -4.06 6.98
N SER A 43 28.02 -3.68 6.34
CA SER A 43 28.05 -2.75 5.20
C SER A 43 28.31 -1.32 5.67
N PRO A 44 29.08 -0.52 4.93
CA PRO A 44 29.30 0.89 5.22
C PRO A 44 28.08 1.78 4.90
N VAL A 45 26.97 1.22 4.46
CA VAL A 45 25.73 1.94 4.14
C VAL A 45 24.97 2.26 5.43
N ALA A 46 24.61 3.52 5.64
CA ALA A 46 23.76 3.91 6.76
C ALA A 46 22.36 3.29 6.59
N HIS A 47 21.98 2.42 7.50
CA HIS A 47 20.68 1.73 7.45
C HIS A 47 20.08 1.59 8.84
N GLU A 48 18.80 1.28 8.86
CA GLU A 48 18.01 1.02 10.06
C GLU A 48 17.06 -0.15 9.76
N ASN A 49 16.94 -1.07 10.71
CA ASN A 49 16.01 -2.19 10.63
C ASN A 49 14.91 -1.93 11.66
N ILE A 50 13.66 -2.08 11.25
CA ILE A 50 12.47 -1.98 12.09
C ILE A 50 11.88 -3.37 12.15
N SER A 51 11.77 -3.93 13.35
CA SER A 51 11.27 -5.29 13.59
C SER A 51 9.75 -5.37 13.52
N ASN A 52 9.22 -6.58 13.42
CA ASN A 52 7.78 -6.82 13.52
C ASN A 52 7.19 -6.27 14.84
N GLU A 53 7.90 -6.45 15.95
CA GLU A 53 7.47 -5.95 17.26
C GLU A 53 7.35 -4.42 17.27
N ASP A 54 8.32 -3.71 16.66
CA ASP A 54 8.26 -2.24 16.53
C ASP A 54 7.10 -1.77 15.63
N ILE A 55 6.82 -2.54 14.57
CA ILE A 55 5.70 -2.28 13.66
C ILE A 55 4.38 -2.48 14.42
N GLU A 56 4.20 -3.59 15.10
CA GLU A 56 2.96 -3.95 15.81
C GLU A 56 2.58 -2.93 16.89
N VAL A 57 3.55 -2.45 17.65
CA VAL A 57 3.33 -1.43 18.71
C VAL A 57 2.73 -0.13 18.15
N ASN A 58 3.06 0.24 16.90
CA ASN A 58 2.63 1.49 16.29
C ASN A 58 1.51 1.34 15.26
N ASN A 59 1.12 0.10 14.93
CA ASN A 59 0.16 -0.18 13.85
C ASN A 59 -1.30 -0.05 14.29
N HIS A 60 -1.73 1.17 14.61
CA HIS A 60 -3.07 1.49 15.11
C HIS A 60 -4.09 1.88 14.03
N GLY A 61 -3.77 1.69 12.75
CA GLY A 61 -4.68 2.01 11.64
C GLY A 61 -4.20 3.15 10.75
N VAL A 62 -2.96 3.58 10.93
CA VAL A 62 -2.29 4.54 10.05
C VAL A 62 -1.56 3.81 8.92
N ASP A 63 -1.30 4.52 7.83
CA ASP A 63 -0.53 4.00 6.70
C ASP A 63 0.95 3.83 7.03
N LEU A 64 1.63 2.99 6.26
CA LEU A 64 3.03 2.67 6.49
C LEU A 64 3.97 3.89 6.57
N PRO A 65 3.88 4.94 5.73
CA PRO A 65 4.69 6.14 5.89
C PRO A 65 4.64 6.73 7.30
N ILE A 66 3.45 6.80 7.88
CA ILE A 66 3.24 7.38 9.23
C ILE A 66 3.89 6.51 10.30
N LEU A 67 3.88 5.17 10.15
CA LEU A 67 4.60 4.27 11.04
C LEU A 67 6.12 4.51 11.01
N LEU A 68 6.65 4.96 9.88
CA LEU A 68 8.07 5.22 9.69
C LEU A 68 8.50 6.63 10.11
N ASP A 69 7.59 7.49 10.56
CA ASP A 69 7.88 8.89 10.90
C ASP A 69 8.92 9.05 12.02
N GLN A 70 9.01 8.06 12.90
CA GLN A 70 10.01 8.06 13.98
C GLN A 70 11.41 7.61 13.53
N ALA A 71 11.53 7.03 12.32
CA ALA A 71 12.82 6.61 11.80
C ALA A 71 13.68 7.82 11.40
N THR A 72 14.99 7.67 11.53
CA THR A 72 15.94 8.77 11.35
C THR A 72 15.88 9.37 9.95
N SER A 73 15.74 10.69 9.85
CA SER A 73 15.73 11.48 8.60
C SER A 73 14.54 11.21 7.69
N ILE A 74 13.44 10.75 8.25
CA ILE A 74 12.17 10.60 7.57
C ILE A 74 11.25 11.77 7.90
N VAL A 75 10.49 12.22 6.92
CA VAL A 75 9.40 13.18 7.04
C VAL A 75 8.21 12.64 6.27
N THR A 76 7.06 12.63 6.90
CA THR A 76 5.84 12.07 6.32
C THR A 76 4.80 13.16 6.06
N THR A 77 3.88 12.87 5.16
CA THR A 77 2.73 13.74 4.85
C THR A 77 1.46 12.91 4.82
N SER A 78 0.33 13.56 5.11
CA SER A 78 -1.00 12.98 4.99
C SER A 78 -1.92 14.03 4.38
N ASP A 79 -2.47 13.76 3.20
CA ASP A 79 -3.33 14.70 2.49
C ASP A 79 -4.65 14.92 3.23
N ALA A 80 -5.23 13.84 3.76
CA ALA A 80 -6.43 13.90 4.61
C ALA A 80 -6.15 14.34 6.06
N GLY A 81 -4.88 14.49 6.46
CA GLY A 81 -4.49 14.89 7.81
C GLY A 81 -4.70 13.85 8.91
N ALA A 82 -5.22 12.68 8.58
CA ALA A 82 -5.54 11.60 9.54
C ALA A 82 -4.53 10.44 9.53
N GLY A 83 -3.49 10.50 8.70
CA GLY A 83 -2.51 9.41 8.54
C GLY A 83 -3.06 8.19 7.80
N VAL A 84 -4.18 8.30 7.14
CA VAL A 84 -4.88 7.26 6.37
C VAL A 84 -5.21 7.80 4.98
N GLY A 85 -5.12 6.97 3.96
CA GLY A 85 -5.40 7.32 2.59
C GLY A 85 -4.15 7.76 1.83
N TYR A 86 -4.16 8.95 1.25
CA TYR A 86 -2.99 9.49 0.56
C TYR A 86 -1.94 9.99 1.56
N THR A 87 -0.89 9.20 1.71
CA THR A 87 0.25 9.50 2.59
C THR A 87 1.55 9.45 1.80
N GLY A 88 2.51 10.26 2.19
CA GLY A 88 3.80 10.39 1.52
C GLY A 88 4.97 10.26 2.47
N ILE A 89 6.14 9.97 1.90
CA ILE A 89 7.40 9.85 2.63
C ILE A 89 8.51 10.58 1.89
N ARG A 90 9.34 11.29 2.66
CA ARG A 90 10.60 11.87 2.21
C ARG A 90 11.72 11.38 3.07
N VAL A 91 12.85 11.04 2.49
CA VAL A 91 14.05 10.59 3.21
C VAL A 91 15.20 11.52 2.89
N ARG A 92 15.81 12.13 3.90
CA ARG A 92 16.88 13.14 3.73
C ARG A 92 16.50 14.26 2.76
N GLY A 93 15.23 14.68 2.75
CA GLY A 93 14.70 15.70 1.85
C GLY A 93 14.45 15.25 0.40
N SER A 94 14.80 14.01 0.03
CA SER A 94 14.48 13.45 -1.28
C SER A 94 12.99 13.12 -1.35
N ASP A 95 12.36 13.45 -2.49
CA ASP A 95 10.95 13.13 -2.74
C ASP A 95 10.72 11.63 -3.01
N ALA A 96 9.45 11.24 -3.04
CA ALA A 96 9.04 9.84 -3.18
C ALA A 96 9.55 9.18 -4.48
N THR A 97 9.77 9.96 -5.55
CA THR A 97 10.25 9.42 -6.85
C THR A 97 11.74 9.04 -6.80
N ARG A 98 12.44 9.44 -5.74
CA ARG A 98 13.86 9.16 -5.51
C ARG A 98 14.10 8.20 -4.36
N VAL A 99 13.04 7.60 -3.85
CA VAL A 99 13.06 6.55 -2.82
C VAL A 99 12.60 5.25 -3.46
N ASN A 100 13.51 4.29 -3.53
CA ASN A 100 13.19 2.95 -4.03
C ASN A 100 12.44 2.16 -2.96
N ILE A 101 11.34 1.54 -3.34
CA ILE A 101 10.56 0.67 -2.47
C ILE A 101 10.57 -0.74 -3.06
N THR A 102 10.87 -1.73 -2.23
CA THR A 102 10.72 -3.13 -2.61
C THR A 102 9.90 -3.90 -1.58
N ILE A 103 9.10 -4.84 -2.06
CA ILE A 103 8.38 -5.81 -1.23
C ILE A 103 8.90 -7.19 -1.61
N ASN A 104 9.55 -7.86 -0.65
CA ASN A 104 10.18 -9.17 -0.90
C ASN A 104 11.24 -9.13 -2.00
N GLY A 105 11.96 -8.00 -2.14
CA GLY A 105 12.94 -7.78 -3.20
C GLY A 105 12.36 -7.47 -4.58
N ILE A 106 11.05 -7.41 -4.71
CA ILE A 106 10.34 -7.03 -5.95
C ILE A 106 10.11 -5.52 -5.95
N PRO A 107 10.45 -4.80 -7.03
CA PRO A 107 10.19 -3.37 -7.15
C PRO A 107 8.70 -3.06 -6.99
N PHE A 108 8.39 -2.05 -6.17
CA PHE A 108 7.03 -1.61 -5.94
C PHE A 108 6.72 -0.25 -6.58
N ASN A 109 7.71 0.62 -6.73
CA ASN A 109 7.52 1.91 -7.40
C ASN A 109 6.82 1.72 -8.75
N ASP A 110 5.81 2.54 -8.98
CA ASP A 110 5.12 2.57 -10.26
C ASP A 110 6.09 2.95 -11.39
N PRO A 111 6.13 2.20 -12.50
CA PRO A 111 7.13 2.43 -13.56
C PRO A 111 6.92 3.72 -14.35
N GLU A 112 5.72 4.30 -14.34
CA GLU A 112 5.41 5.55 -15.03
C GLU A 112 5.69 6.77 -14.16
N SER A 113 5.10 6.82 -12.95
CA SER A 113 5.26 7.94 -12.01
C SER A 113 6.51 7.86 -11.16
N GLN A 114 7.16 6.69 -11.09
CA GLN A 114 8.31 6.36 -10.24
C GLN A 114 8.05 6.51 -8.72
N GLY A 115 6.83 6.78 -8.33
CA GLY A 115 6.39 6.91 -6.94
C GLY A 115 5.81 5.61 -6.38
N ALA A 116 5.58 5.59 -5.09
CA ALA A 116 4.83 4.55 -4.39
C ALA A 116 3.55 5.15 -3.81
N TYR A 117 2.41 4.58 -4.15
CA TYR A 117 1.11 4.98 -3.63
C TYR A 117 0.70 4.02 -2.51
N TRP A 118 0.92 4.45 -1.27
CA TRP A 118 0.72 3.62 -0.09
C TRP A 118 -0.75 3.28 0.16
N VAL A 119 -1.64 4.15 -0.27
CA VAL A 119 -3.09 3.94 -0.24
C VAL A 119 -3.53 2.66 -0.97
N ASN A 120 -2.76 2.21 -1.97
CA ASN A 120 -3.00 0.98 -2.71
C ASN A 120 -2.66 -0.30 -1.92
N MET A 121 -2.06 -0.16 -0.73
CA MET A 121 -1.67 -1.26 0.14
C MET A 121 -2.12 -1.03 1.59
N PRO A 122 -3.42 -0.85 1.84
CA PRO A 122 -3.90 -0.61 3.19
C PRO A 122 -3.50 -1.75 4.13
N ASP A 123 -3.02 -1.38 5.31
CA ASP A 123 -2.64 -2.33 6.36
C ASP A 123 -1.59 -3.39 5.93
N LEU A 124 -0.72 -3.07 4.95
CA LEU A 124 0.37 -3.99 4.60
C LEU A 124 1.30 -4.21 5.80
N SER A 125 1.45 -3.20 6.66
CA SER A 125 2.20 -3.28 7.92
C SER A 125 1.81 -4.47 8.79
N SER A 126 0.52 -4.84 8.82
CA SER A 126 0.04 -6.03 9.55
C SER A 126 0.52 -7.37 8.97
N SER A 127 1.08 -7.38 7.76
CA SER A 127 1.69 -8.57 7.13
C SER A 127 3.19 -8.39 6.90
N THR A 128 3.79 -7.33 7.44
CA THR A 128 5.22 -7.04 7.28
C THR A 128 5.98 -7.54 8.49
N ASP A 129 6.98 -8.38 8.25
CA ASP A 129 7.82 -8.99 9.27
C ASP A 129 8.94 -8.05 9.71
N ASP A 130 9.51 -7.33 8.78
CA ASP A 130 10.55 -6.34 9.04
C ASP A 130 10.69 -5.34 7.88
N ILE A 131 11.26 -4.19 8.19
CA ILE A 131 11.54 -3.12 7.22
C ILE A 131 13.00 -2.71 7.38
N GLN A 132 13.73 -2.68 6.27
CA GLN A 132 15.05 -2.08 6.25
C GLN A 132 15.04 -0.78 5.45
N ILE A 133 15.47 0.30 6.08
CA ILE A 133 15.62 1.63 5.48
C ILE A 133 17.09 1.90 5.26
N GLN A 134 17.53 1.94 4.01
CA GLN A 134 18.88 2.32 3.61
C GLN A 134 18.86 3.78 3.17
N ARG A 135 19.70 4.61 3.78
CA ARG A 135 19.72 6.06 3.57
C ARG A 135 20.88 6.47 2.66
N GLY A 136 20.55 7.17 1.58
CA GLY A 136 21.48 7.61 0.55
C GLY A 136 21.44 6.72 -0.69
N ILE A 137 22.45 6.84 -1.54
CA ILE A 137 22.54 6.07 -2.79
C ILE A 137 22.65 4.59 -2.46
N GLY A 138 21.71 3.81 -2.98
CA GLY A 138 21.69 2.35 -2.84
C GLY A 138 22.77 1.67 -3.67
N ALA A 139 23.01 0.38 -3.40
CA ALA A 139 23.81 -0.47 -4.26
C ALA A 139 23.10 -0.67 -5.62
N SER A 140 23.84 -1.10 -6.64
CA SER A 140 23.25 -1.38 -7.98
C SER A 140 22.14 -2.43 -7.97
N THR A 141 22.10 -3.26 -6.93
CA THR A 141 21.06 -4.27 -6.70
C THR A 141 19.76 -3.73 -6.12
N THR A 142 19.73 -2.48 -5.65
CA THR A 142 18.51 -1.88 -5.04
C THR A 142 17.48 -1.44 -6.10
N GLY A 143 17.87 -1.31 -7.35
CA GLY A 143 16.97 -0.97 -8.45
C GLY A 143 16.88 0.52 -8.75
N ALA A 144 15.87 0.90 -9.52
CA ALA A 144 15.63 2.28 -9.92
C ALA A 144 15.20 3.15 -8.71
N SER A 145 15.32 4.47 -8.85
CA SER A 145 14.90 5.47 -7.84
C SER A 145 15.67 5.46 -6.51
N ALA A 146 16.71 4.64 -6.34
CA ALA A 146 17.50 4.52 -5.12
C ALA A 146 18.54 5.64 -4.94
N PHE A 147 18.15 6.92 -5.09
CA PHE A 147 19.03 8.07 -4.91
C PHE A 147 19.01 8.63 -3.49
N GLY A 148 17.83 8.78 -2.92
CA GLY A 148 17.63 9.31 -1.57
C GLY A 148 17.66 8.23 -0.51
N ALA A 149 16.99 7.14 -0.80
CA ALA A 149 16.90 5.96 0.06
C ALA A 149 16.42 4.72 -0.69
N SER A 150 16.53 3.57 -0.02
CA SER A 150 15.81 2.34 -0.38
C SER A 150 15.11 1.80 0.85
N ILE A 151 13.81 1.50 0.73
CA ILE A 151 12.98 0.91 1.77
C ILE A 151 12.58 -0.50 1.33
N ASN A 152 13.02 -1.49 2.09
CA ASN A 152 12.83 -2.89 1.75
C ASN A 152 11.92 -3.55 2.78
N LEU A 153 10.69 -3.85 2.39
CA LEU A 153 9.72 -4.58 3.21
C LEU A 153 9.86 -6.08 2.98
N SER A 154 9.77 -6.85 4.07
CA SER A 154 9.73 -8.30 4.03
C SER A 154 8.41 -8.81 4.61
N THR A 155 7.79 -9.74 3.91
CA THR A 155 6.63 -10.52 4.35
C THR A 155 6.92 -12.02 4.19
N LEU A 156 8.21 -12.40 4.13
CA LEU A 156 8.65 -13.75 3.82
C LEU A 156 8.99 -14.58 5.05
N SER A 157 9.03 -13.94 6.24
CA SER A 157 9.38 -14.61 7.47
C SER A 157 8.30 -15.63 7.86
N MET A 158 8.76 -16.70 8.47
CA MET A 158 7.90 -17.72 9.05
C MET A 158 8.00 -17.71 10.58
N VAL A 159 8.12 -16.54 11.18
CA VAL A 159 8.29 -16.37 12.64
C VAL A 159 7.19 -17.10 13.41
N ASN A 160 5.96 -17.05 12.91
CA ASN A 160 4.80 -17.71 13.52
C ASN A 160 4.55 -19.14 13.00
N ALA A 161 5.48 -19.69 12.18
CA ALA A 161 5.27 -20.99 11.53
C ALA A 161 5.20 -22.19 12.48
N ASN A 162 5.63 -22.05 13.73
CA ASN A 162 5.71 -23.19 14.65
C ASN A 162 4.35 -23.67 15.19
N LYS A 163 3.32 -22.83 15.19
CA LYS A 163 2.00 -23.14 15.74
C LYS A 163 0.89 -22.48 14.94
N PRO A 164 -0.30 -23.11 14.86
CA PRO A 164 -1.48 -22.43 14.34
C PRO A 164 -1.80 -21.22 15.23
N TYR A 165 -2.24 -20.12 14.61
CA TYR A 165 -2.64 -18.92 15.30
C TYR A 165 -3.85 -18.24 14.64
N GLY A 166 -4.55 -17.45 15.42
CA GLY A 166 -5.59 -16.53 14.97
C GLY A 166 -5.49 -15.26 15.78
N GLU A 167 -5.59 -14.12 15.09
CA GLU A 167 -5.51 -12.80 15.68
C GLU A 167 -6.68 -11.94 15.17
N ILE A 168 -7.26 -11.15 16.05
CA ILE A 168 -8.24 -10.12 15.73
C ILE A 168 -7.74 -8.83 16.35
N ALA A 169 -7.42 -7.85 15.52
CA ALA A 169 -6.98 -6.54 15.95
C ALA A 169 -7.99 -5.48 15.53
N ASN A 170 -8.41 -4.65 16.49
CA ASN A 170 -9.32 -3.54 16.24
C ASN A 170 -8.74 -2.29 16.88
N SER A 171 -8.81 -1.16 16.17
CA SER A 171 -8.44 0.14 16.73
C SER A 171 -9.46 1.19 16.35
N TYR A 172 -9.58 2.21 17.20
CA TYR A 172 -10.41 3.38 16.98
C TYR A 172 -9.63 4.64 17.36
N GLY A 173 -9.69 5.65 16.54
CA GLY A 173 -8.93 6.89 16.71
C GLY A 173 -9.69 8.15 16.29
N SER A 174 -8.95 9.26 16.23
CA SER A 174 -9.48 10.56 15.80
C SER A 174 -10.08 10.47 14.39
N PHE A 175 -10.99 11.38 14.07
CA PHE A 175 -11.68 11.46 12.76
C PHE A 175 -12.42 10.17 12.41
N ASN A 176 -13.02 9.52 13.42
CA ASN A 176 -13.71 8.24 13.28
C ASN A 176 -12.87 7.16 12.59
N THR A 177 -11.55 7.25 12.71
CA THR A 177 -10.65 6.24 12.14
C THR A 177 -10.86 4.91 12.84
N LEU A 178 -11.29 3.90 12.08
CA LEU A 178 -11.55 2.55 12.56
C LEU A 178 -10.77 1.56 11.72
N LYS A 179 -10.00 0.69 12.37
CA LYS A 179 -9.33 -0.45 11.74
C LYS A 179 -9.87 -1.74 12.31
N ASN A 180 -10.12 -2.70 11.42
CA ASN A 180 -10.46 -4.08 11.78
C ASN A 180 -9.60 -5.02 10.95
N THR A 181 -8.85 -5.88 11.62
CA THR A 181 -7.94 -6.84 10.98
C THR A 181 -8.15 -8.22 11.58
N ILE A 182 -8.18 -9.24 10.71
CA ILE A 182 -8.19 -10.65 11.11
C ILE A 182 -7.01 -11.33 10.42
N LYS A 183 -6.18 -12.02 11.19
CA LYS A 183 -5.08 -12.86 10.71
C LYS A 183 -5.27 -14.29 11.12
N LEU A 184 -4.90 -15.23 10.27
CA LEU A 184 -4.93 -16.66 10.52
C LEU A 184 -3.68 -17.30 9.94
N GLY A 185 -3.09 -18.25 10.67
CA GLY A 185 -1.97 -19.04 10.19
C GLY A 185 -2.07 -20.49 10.63
N THR A 186 -1.65 -21.41 9.78
CA THR A 186 -1.70 -22.86 10.08
C THR A 186 -0.53 -23.34 10.92
N GLY A 187 0.53 -22.54 11.02
CA GLY A 187 1.83 -23.09 11.41
C GLY A 187 2.35 -24.10 10.37
N LEU A 188 3.44 -24.79 10.67
CA LEU A 188 4.01 -25.81 9.81
C LEU A 188 3.21 -27.11 9.90
N ILE A 189 2.58 -27.48 8.80
CA ILE A 189 1.93 -28.78 8.61
C ILE A 189 3.00 -29.76 8.09
N ASP A 190 3.17 -30.87 8.77
CA ASP A 190 4.17 -31.92 8.48
C ASP A 190 5.60 -31.37 8.31
N GLY A 191 5.93 -30.26 8.98
CA GLY A 191 7.22 -29.60 8.89
C GLY A 191 7.58 -29.00 7.53
N LYS A 192 6.60 -28.89 6.62
CA LYS A 192 6.85 -28.49 5.21
C LYS A 192 5.93 -27.41 4.69
N TRP A 193 4.67 -27.38 5.11
CA TRP A 193 3.67 -26.47 4.53
C TRP A 193 3.23 -25.44 5.54
N ASN A 194 3.18 -24.20 5.13
CA ASN A 194 2.60 -23.11 5.92
C ASN A 194 1.64 -22.29 5.06
N PHE A 195 0.51 -21.90 5.63
CA PHE A 195 -0.47 -21.02 5.00
C PHE A 195 -0.86 -19.92 5.97
N GLU A 196 -0.92 -18.70 5.44
CA GLU A 196 -1.32 -17.53 6.21
C GLU A 196 -2.29 -16.68 5.42
N GLY A 197 -3.18 -16.00 6.14
CA GLY A 197 -4.14 -15.10 5.55
C GLY A 197 -4.46 -13.92 6.47
N ARG A 198 -4.68 -12.75 5.87
CA ARG A 198 -5.15 -11.55 6.53
C ARG A 198 -6.26 -10.90 5.72
N LEU A 199 -7.27 -10.38 6.42
CA LEU A 199 -8.29 -9.49 5.89
C LEU A 199 -8.30 -8.23 6.75
N SER A 200 -8.36 -7.06 6.10
CA SER A 200 -8.39 -5.79 6.82
C SER A 200 -9.36 -4.82 6.18
N LYS A 201 -9.96 -3.99 7.05
CA LYS A 201 -10.75 -2.83 6.67
C LYS A 201 -10.33 -1.64 7.51
N ILE A 202 -10.08 -0.50 6.83
CA ILE A 202 -9.80 0.79 7.47
C ILE A 202 -10.79 1.80 6.91
N VAL A 203 -11.40 2.60 7.78
CA VAL A 203 -12.22 3.76 7.42
C VAL A 203 -11.78 4.95 8.23
N SER A 204 -11.87 6.15 7.66
CA SER A 204 -11.60 7.42 8.35
C SER A 204 -12.39 8.53 7.67
N ASP A 205 -12.88 9.51 8.45
CA ASP A 205 -13.51 10.71 7.89
C ASP A 205 -12.47 11.72 7.39
N GLY A 206 -11.21 11.61 7.87
CA GLY A 206 -10.15 12.58 7.63
C GLY A 206 -10.30 13.85 8.51
N PHE A 207 -9.19 14.61 8.61
CA PHE A 207 -9.19 15.93 9.25
C PHE A 207 -9.64 17.04 8.28
N ILE A 208 -9.24 16.92 7.02
CA ILE A 208 -9.59 17.87 5.97
C ILE A 208 -11.05 17.63 5.55
N ASP A 209 -11.79 18.68 5.25
CA ASP A 209 -13.19 18.58 4.80
C ASP A 209 -13.32 17.67 3.59
N ARG A 210 -14.29 16.75 3.58
CA ARG A 210 -14.53 15.82 2.48
C ARG A 210 -13.28 15.01 2.07
N SER A 211 -12.55 14.47 3.03
CA SER A 211 -11.34 13.67 2.79
C SER A 211 -11.44 12.23 3.31
N SER A 212 -12.66 11.70 3.31
CA SER A 212 -12.90 10.35 3.83
C SER A 212 -12.16 9.26 3.05
N SER A 213 -11.80 8.19 3.74
CA SER A 213 -11.16 7.01 3.18
C SER A 213 -11.90 5.74 3.59
N ASN A 214 -12.12 4.83 2.63
CA ASN A 214 -12.69 3.50 2.85
C ASN A 214 -11.80 2.47 2.13
N LEU A 215 -11.00 1.77 2.91
CA LEU A 215 -9.93 0.93 2.43
C LEU A 215 -10.18 -0.52 2.84
N ASN A 216 -10.06 -1.44 1.88
CA ASN A 216 -10.12 -2.87 2.14
C ASN A 216 -8.85 -3.53 1.63
N SER A 217 -8.36 -4.54 2.33
CA SER A 217 -7.21 -5.30 1.85
C SER A 217 -7.24 -6.75 2.28
N TYR A 218 -6.51 -7.58 1.53
CA TYR A 218 -6.19 -8.93 1.93
C TYR A 218 -4.72 -9.25 1.68
N TYR A 219 -4.22 -10.24 2.39
CA TYR A 219 -2.93 -10.88 2.19
C TYR A 219 -3.12 -12.38 2.33
N LEU A 220 -2.58 -13.17 1.42
CA LEU A 220 -2.56 -14.62 1.47
C LEU A 220 -1.18 -15.12 1.07
N SER A 221 -0.61 -16.03 1.85
CA SER A 221 0.62 -16.72 1.51
C SER A 221 0.50 -18.22 1.70
N GLY A 222 1.19 -18.96 0.84
CA GLY A 222 1.36 -20.40 0.95
C GLY A 222 2.81 -20.77 0.68
N SER A 223 3.42 -21.53 1.58
CA SER A 223 4.84 -21.89 1.52
C SER A 223 5.03 -23.38 1.57
N TYR A 224 6.00 -23.87 0.79
CA TYR A 224 6.52 -25.22 0.85
C TYR A 224 8.03 -25.20 1.16
N LEU A 225 8.44 -25.90 2.20
CA LEU A 225 9.80 -26.03 2.65
C LEU A 225 10.31 -27.44 2.38
N GLY A 226 11.09 -27.60 1.33
CA GLY A 226 11.80 -28.84 1.04
C GLY A 226 13.28 -28.73 1.44
N GLU A 227 13.97 -29.86 1.51
CA GLU A 227 15.39 -29.89 1.90
C GLU A 227 16.31 -29.05 0.99
N LYS A 228 16.02 -29.04 -0.30
CA LYS A 228 16.84 -28.33 -1.32
C LYS A 228 16.08 -27.26 -2.09
N THR A 229 14.76 -27.29 -2.03
CA THR A 229 13.91 -26.36 -2.76
C THR A 229 12.81 -25.86 -1.85
N SER A 230 12.68 -24.55 -1.77
CA SER A 230 11.57 -23.88 -1.08
C SER A 230 10.80 -23.03 -2.07
N ILE A 231 9.49 -23.00 -1.92
CA ILE A 231 8.56 -22.27 -2.78
C ILE A 231 7.63 -21.46 -1.88
N GLN A 232 7.43 -20.19 -2.21
CA GLN A 232 6.42 -19.37 -1.55
C GLN A 232 5.62 -18.61 -2.59
N ALA A 233 4.31 -18.76 -2.53
CA ALA A 233 3.35 -18.01 -3.33
C ALA A 233 2.62 -17.01 -2.44
N ILE A 234 2.57 -15.74 -2.88
CA ILE A 234 1.97 -14.65 -2.13
C ILE A 234 1.01 -13.90 -3.06
N THR A 235 -0.14 -13.53 -2.55
CA THR A 235 -1.01 -12.54 -3.18
C THR A 235 -1.54 -11.57 -2.13
N PHE A 236 -1.51 -10.30 -2.45
CA PHE A 236 -2.12 -9.26 -1.62
C PHE A 236 -2.77 -8.20 -2.51
N SER A 237 -3.79 -7.57 -1.97
CA SER A 237 -4.54 -6.55 -2.70
C SER A 237 -5.00 -5.46 -1.75
N GLY A 238 -5.05 -4.24 -2.29
CA GLY A 238 -5.73 -3.12 -1.70
C GLY A 238 -6.81 -2.59 -2.63
N GLN A 239 -7.93 -2.22 -2.06
CA GLN A 239 -8.99 -1.46 -2.70
C GLN A 239 -9.19 -0.18 -1.91
N GLU A 240 -9.12 0.93 -2.61
CA GLU A 240 -9.40 2.24 -2.06
C GLU A 240 -10.67 2.84 -2.67
N ILE A 241 -11.41 3.57 -1.84
CA ILE A 241 -12.36 4.60 -2.22
C ILE A 241 -12.03 5.77 -1.31
N THR A 242 -11.35 6.77 -1.85
CA THR A 242 -10.87 7.94 -1.10
C THR A 242 -11.40 9.22 -1.74
N ASN A 243 -11.91 10.14 -0.92
CA ASN A 243 -12.21 11.48 -1.39
C ASN A 243 -10.90 12.27 -1.53
N GLN A 244 -10.81 13.05 -2.60
CA GLN A 244 -9.57 13.78 -2.93
C GLN A 244 -9.35 14.95 -1.98
N ALA A 245 -8.15 15.04 -1.42
CA ALA A 245 -7.64 16.16 -0.65
C ALA A 245 -6.17 16.47 -1.05
N TRP A 246 -5.85 16.29 -2.32
CA TRP A 246 -4.47 16.32 -2.85
C TRP A 246 -3.84 17.72 -2.87
N TYR A 247 -4.66 18.77 -2.72
CA TYR A 247 -4.20 20.15 -2.64
C TYR A 247 -4.27 20.62 -1.19
N GLY A 248 -3.20 21.23 -0.70
CA GLY A 248 -3.17 21.82 0.62
C GLY A 248 -4.04 23.09 0.71
N ALA A 249 -4.35 23.51 1.93
CA ALA A 249 -4.99 24.81 2.16
C ALA A 249 -4.02 25.95 1.82
N PRO A 250 -4.52 27.08 1.25
CA PRO A 250 -3.72 28.27 1.02
C PRO A 250 -3.09 28.77 2.32
N LEU A 251 -1.85 29.25 2.27
CA LEU A 251 -1.14 29.79 3.47
C LEU A 251 -1.92 30.91 4.17
N SER A 252 -2.66 31.72 3.39
CA SER A 252 -3.54 32.76 3.93
C SER A 252 -4.65 32.21 4.83
N TYR A 253 -5.10 30.98 4.60
CA TYR A 253 -6.12 30.30 5.40
C TYR A 253 -5.53 29.80 6.72
N LEU A 254 -4.32 29.27 6.68
CA LEU A 254 -3.62 28.79 7.89
C LEU A 254 -3.29 29.94 8.87
N ASN A 255 -3.11 31.15 8.36
CA ASN A 255 -2.81 32.34 9.16
C ASN A 255 -4.07 33.14 9.55
N SER A 256 -5.27 32.64 9.28
CA SER A 256 -6.52 33.28 9.66
C SER A 256 -6.95 32.85 11.06
N ASP A 257 -7.61 33.75 11.80
CA ASP A 257 -8.21 33.43 13.10
C ASP A 257 -9.53 32.62 12.97
N VAL A 258 -9.82 32.11 11.77
CA VAL A 258 -11.03 31.34 11.46
C VAL A 258 -10.68 29.86 11.39
N ASP A 259 -11.02 29.09 12.42
CA ASP A 259 -10.71 27.66 12.53
C ASP A 259 -11.20 26.83 11.34
N SER A 260 -12.33 27.17 10.72
CA SER A 260 -12.87 26.46 9.54
C SER A 260 -11.96 26.51 8.32
N ASN A 261 -10.97 27.39 8.29
CA ASN A 261 -10.03 27.50 7.20
C ASN A 261 -8.91 26.45 7.30
N GLN A 262 -8.68 25.87 8.47
CA GLN A 262 -7.64 24.84 8.67
C GLN A 262 -8.02 23.50 8.04
N THR A 263 -9.31 23.22 7.90
CA THR A 263 -9.85 21.99 7.29
C THR A 263 -10.22 22.19 5.81
N TYR A 264 -9.95 23.37 5.26
CA TYR A 264 -10.34 23.72 3.90
C TYR A 264 -9.86 22.70 2.87
N ASN A 265 -10.81 22.22 2.05
CA ASN A 265 -10.56 21.39 0.89
C ASN A 265 -11.10 22.11 -0.36
N PRO A 266 -10.26 22.43 -1.34
CA PRO A 266 -10.70 23.07 -2.59
C PRO A 266 -11.56 22.16 -3.47
N TYR A 267 -11.53 20.85 -3.26
CA TYR A 267 -12.42 19.92 -3.92
C TYR A 267 -13.80 19.96 -3.24
N ASP A 268 -14.80 20.49 -3.91
CA ASP A 268 -16.15 20.73 -3.37
C ASP A 268 -17.25 19.88 -4.03
N TYR A 269 -16.92 19.17 -5.09
CA TYR A 269 -17.82 18.22 -5.72
C TYR A 269 -17.95 16.96 -4.85
N GLU A 270 -19.18 16.55 -4.54
CA GLU A 270 -19.47 15.46 -3.62
C GLU A 270 -18.79 14.12 -4.00
N ASN A 271 -18.62 13.88 -5.30
CA ASN A 271 -18.06 12.64 -5.81
C ASN A 271 -16.64 12.81 -6.39
N GLU A 272 -15.85 13.73 -5.86
CA GLU A 272 -14.41 13.80 -6.17
C GLU A 272 -13.66 12.70 -5.46
N VAL A 273 -13.68 11.51 -6.07
CA VAL A 273 -13.14 10.27 -5.49
C VAL A 273 -12.03 9.70 -6.34
N ASP A 274 -11.15 8.97 -5.68
CA ASP A 274 -10.31 7.93 -6.28
C ASP A 274 -10.87 6.56 -5.88
N ASN A 275 -11.11 5.71 -6.86
CA ASN A 275 -11.60 4.35 -6.68
C ASN A 275 -10.70 3.41 -7.46
N TYR A 276 -9.74 2.85 -6.77
CA TYR A 276 -8.70 2.05 -7.37
C TYR A 276 -8.50 0.73 -6.62
N ASN A 277 -8.16 -0.31 -7.37
CA ASN A 277 -7.78 -1.61 -6.83
C ASN A 277 -6.45 -2.02 -7.40
N GLN A 278 -5.53 -2.44 -6.54
CA GLN A 278 -4.24 -2.99 -6.93
C GLN A 278 -4.03 -4.35 -6.29
N THR A 279 -3.74 -5.36 -7.13
CA THR A 279 -3.48 -6.73 -6.69
C THR A 279 -2.09 -7.16 -7.14
N HIS A 280 -1.36 -7.77 -6.22
CA HIS A 280 -0.02 -8.29 -6.43
C HIS A 280 -0.01 -9.81 -6.32
N TYR A 281 0.72 -10.46 -7.20
CA TYR A 281 1.00 -11.89 -7.18
C TYR A 281 2.51 -12.07 -7.24
N GLN A 282 3.05 -12.84 -6.30
CA GLN A 282 4.48 -13.11 -6.20
C GLN A 282 4.70 -14.62 -6.05
N LEU A 283 5.70 -15.15 -6.74
CA LEU A 283 6.15 -16.54 -6.60
C LEU A 283 7.66 -16.54 -6.39
N HIS A 284 8.09 -16.95 -5.21
CA HIS A 284 9.48 -17.02 -4.83
C HIS A 284 9.95 -18.48 -4.82
N LEU A 285 11.07 -18.72 -5.47
CA LEU A 285 11.74 -20.03 -5.56
C LEU A 285 13.16 -19.91 -5.02
N THR A 286 13.51 -20.75 -4.06
CA THR A 286 14.88 -20.91 -3.60
C THR A 286 15.34 -22.32 -3.91
N ASN A 287 16.47 -22.48 -4.56
CA ASN A 287 17.04 -23.78 -4.88
C ASN A 287 18.52 -23.86 -4.44
N LYS A 288 18.87 -24.95 -3.72
CA LYS A 288 20.20 -25.27 -3.19
C LYS A 288 20.69 -26.62 -3.69
N THR A 289 20.21 -27.12 -4.83
CA THR A 289 20.55 -28.43 -5.36
C THR A 289 22.02 -28.51 -5.75
N ILE A 290 22.59 -27.41 -6.25
CA ILE A 290 23.99 -27.32 -6.62
C ILE A 290 24.81 -26.94 -5.39
N LYS A 291 25.86 -27.72 -5.08
CA LYS A 291 26.74 -27.46 -3.94
C LYS A 291 27.37 -26.07 -4.03
N ASN A 292 27.29 -25.30 -2.94
CA ASN A 292 27.80 -23.93 -2.81
C ASN A 292 27.07 -22.89 -3.70
N LEU A 293 25.91 -23.23 -4.24
CA LEU A 293 25.08 -22.28 -5.00
C LEU A 293 23.68 -22.25 -4.42
N LYS A 294 23.24 -21.06 -3.98
CA LYS A 294 21.84 -20.75 -3.64
C LYS A 294 21.27 -19.89 -4.77
N LEU A 295 20.31 -20.41 -5.51
CA LEU A 295 19.58 -19.69 -6.54
C LEU A 295 18.25 -19.22 -5.97
N ASN A 296 18.01 -17.91 -5.97
CA ASN A 296 16.73 -17.30 -5.65
C ASN A 296 16.15 -16.71 -6.95
N THR A 297 14.90 -17.01 -7.21
CA THR A 297 14.19 -16.51 -8.40
C THR A 297 12.79 -16.09 -7.98
N SER A 298 12.37 -14.90 -8.38
CA SER A 298 11.07 -14.37 -8.04
C SER A 298 10.34 -13.91 -9.30
N PHE A 299 9.12 -14.40 -9.49
CA PHE A 299 8.19 -13.93 -10.51
C PHE A 299 7.18 -13.01 -9.85
N HIS A 300 6.81 -11.94 -10.53
CA HIS A 300 5.76 -11.06 -10.04
C HIS A 300 4.83 -10.60 -11.15
N TYR A 301 3.59 -10.35 -10.76
CA TYR A 301 2.58 -9.70 -11.57
C TYR A 301 1.74 -8.79 -10.70
N THR A 302 1.61 -7.53 -11.09
CA THR A 302 0.77 -6.53 -10.45
C THR A 302 -0.32 -6.09 -11.42
N ARG A 303 -1.55 -6.10 -10.96
CA ARG A 303 -2.72 -5.64 -11.69
C ARG A 303 -3.32 -4.45 -10.96
N GLY A 304 -3.33 -3.28 -11.62
CA GLY A 304 -3.99 -2.09 -11.14
C GLY A 304 -5.18 -1.72 -12.03
N LYS A 305 -6.32 -1.37 -11.45
CA LYS A 305 -7.50 -0.92 -12.20
C LYS A 305 -8.38 -0.02 -11.36
N GLY A 306 -8.79 1.09 -11.95
CA GLY A 306 -9.69 2.03 -11.30
C GLY A 306 -9.78 3.36 -12.04
N TYR A 307 -10.28 4.35 -11.36
CA TYR A 307 -10.41 5.71 -11.88
C TYR A 307 -10.42 6.73 -10.74
N PHE A 308 -10.04 7.94 -11.05
CA PHE A 308 -10.41 9.08 -10.24
C PHE A 308 -11.37 9.99 -11.00
N GLU A 309 -12.35 10.53 -10.24
CA GLU A 309 -13.41 11.40 -10.77
C GLU A 309 -13.25 12.80 -10.23
N GLN A 310 -13.44 13.79 -11.10
CA GLN A 310 -13.32 15.21 -10.75
C GLN A 310 -14.37 16.03 -11.50
N TYR A 311 -14.90 17.05 -10.83
CA TYR A 311 -15.66 18.11 -11.48
C TYR A 311 -14.71 19.11 -12.14
N VAL A 312 -15.05 19.51 -13.37
CA VAL A 312 -14.33 20.55 -14.13
C VAL A 312 -15.37 21.56 -14.59
N GLY A 313 -15.42 22.71 -13.92
CA GLY A 313 -16.35 23.79 -14.23
C GLY A 313 -15.75 24.82 -15.21
N THR A 314 -16.62 25.57 -15.88
CA THR A 314 -16.23 26.69 -16.75
C THR A 314 -15.69 27.89 -15.98
N ASP A 315 -16.18 28.05 -14.76
CA ASP A 315 -15.78 29.02 -13.75
C ASP A 315 -14.68 28.51 -12.82
N PHE A 316 -14.05 27.42 -13.22
CA PHE A 316 -12.99 26.76 -12.47
C PHE A 316 -11.88 27.77 -12.16
N ASN A 317 -12.07 28.45 -11.04
CA ASN A 317 -11.19 29.51 -10.59
C ASN A 317 -9.83 28.94 -10.24
N SER A 318 -8.92 29.27 -11.05
CA SER A 318 -7.47 29.50 -10.98
C SER A 318 -6.72 29.20 -9.66
N VAL A 319 -7.34 28.81 -8.58
CA VAL A 319 -6.65 28.47 -7.32
C VAL A 319 -5.97 27.09 -7.43
N LEU A 320 -6.54 26.18 -8.20
CA LEU A 320 -6.05 24.80 -8.33
C LEU A 320 -5.20 24.53 -9.56
N TYR A 321 -5.43 25.26 -10.65
CA TYR A 321 -4.63 25.14 -11.85
C TYR A 321 -4.09 26.52 -12.21
N ASN A 322 -2.79 26.64 -12.35
CA ASN A 322 -2.12 27.86 -12.78
C ASN A 322 -2.94 28.47 -13.94
N SER A 323 -3.56 29.62 -13.70
CA SER A 323 -4.54 30.27 -14.59
C SER A 323 -4.09 30.42 -16.04
N ASP A 324 -2.77 30.36 -16.29
CA ASP A 324 -2.15 30.49 -17.61
C ASP A 324 -2.42 29.29 -18.54
N TYR A 325 -2.86 28.16 -18.01
CA TYR A 325 -3.02 26.92 -18.80
C TYR A 325 -4.43 26.74 -19.40
N ILE A 326 -5.46 27.36 -18.82
CA ILE A 326 -6.87 27.18 -19.24
C ILE A 326 -7.47 28.48 -19.78
N ILE A 327 -6.94 29.66 -19.42
CA ILE A 327 -7.45 30.93 -19.90
C ILE A 327 -7.32 31.00 -21.43
N GLY A 328 -8.46 31.07 -22.11
CA GLY A 328 -8.56 31.21 -23.56
C GLY A 328 -8.59 29.90 -24.35
N LYS A 329 -8.62 28.72 -23.71
CA LYS A 329 -8.86 27.48 -24.42
C LYS A 329 -10.31 27.03 -24.27
N ASN A 330 -10.93 26.72 -25.40
CA ASN A 330 -12.21 26.02 -25.44
C ASN A 330 -12.09 24.71 -24.64
N LEU A 331 -12.94 24.52 -23.62
CA LEU A 331 -12.92 23.36 -22.74
C LEU A 331 -13.12 22.04 -23.51
N PHE A 332 -13.98 22.06 -24.55
CA PHE A 332 -14.20 20.89 -25.39
C PHE A 332 -12.95 20.51 -26.16
N SER A 333 -12.28 21.49 -26.81
CA SER A 333 -11.05 21.19 -27.55
C SER A 333 -9.90 20.74 -26.65
N TYR A 334 -9.86 21.20 -25.40
CA TYR A 334 -8.87 20.76 -24.42
C TYR A 334 -9.00 19.26 -24.11
N TYR A 335 -10.25 18.74 -24.09
CA TYR A 335 -10.53 17.32 -23.88
C TYR A 335 -10.73 16.53 -25.18
N GLY A 336 -10.45 17.11 -26.34
CA GLY A 336 -10.63 16.46 -27.64
C GLY A 336 -12.09 16.23 -28.02
N LEU A 337 -13.01 17.02 -27.45
CA LEU A 337 -14.44 16.97 -27.77
C LEU A 337 -14.76 17.95 -28.93
N GLU A 338 -15.77 17.59 -29.72
CA GLU A 338 -16.30 18.46 -30.77
C GLU A 338 -17.25 19.50 -30.21
N ASP A 339 -17.38 20.65 -30.88
CA ASP A 339 -18.36 21.68 -30.55
C ASP A 339 -19.78 21.12 -30.66
N LEU A 340 -20.64 21.40 -29.65
CA LEU A 340 -22.03 21.02 -29.67
C LEU A 340 -22.89 22.13 -30.30
N ILE A 341 -23.80 21.75 -31.20
CA ILE A 341 -24.78 22.69 -31.77
C ILE A 341 -26.13 22.36 -31.17
N ILE A 342 -26.66 23.27 -30.33
CA ILE A 342 -28.00 23.16 -29.70
C ILE A 342 -28.85 24.37 -30.11
N SER A 343 -29.95 24.14 -30.80
CA SER A 343 -30.87 25.18 -31.24
C SER A 343 -30.24 26.29 -32.11
N GLY A 344 -29.13 25.96 -32.80
CA GLY A 344 -28.42 26.93 -33.67
C GLY A 344 -27.25 27.61 -32.96
N ASP A 345 -27.11 27.47 -31.66
CA ASP A 345 -25.98 28.01 -30.89
C ASP A 345 -24.86 27.00 -30.80
N THR A 346 -23.64 27.48 -31.01
CA THR A 346 -22.43 26.64 -30.86
C THR A 346 -21.93 26.70 -29.40
N ILE A 347 -22.05 25.59 -28.69
CA ILE A 347 -21.55 25.44 -27.32
C ILE A 347 -20.15 24.84 -27.39
N ARG A 348 -19.17 25.56 -26.82
CA ARG A 348 -17.76 25.16 -26.76
C ARG A 348 -17.26 24.88 -25.36
N GLU A 349 -18.04 25.27 -24.36
CA GLU A 349 -17.69 25.15 -22.94
C GLU A 349 -18.91 24.72 -22.15
N THR A 350 -18.71 23.80 -21.24
CA THR A 350 -19.72 23.38 -20.26
C THR A 350 -19.05 22.75 -19.05
N ASN A 351 -19.76 22.65 -17.95
CA ASN A 351 -19.30 21.89 -16.80
C ASN A 351 -19.23 20.41 -17.15
N LEU A 352 -18.15 19.77 -16.76
CA LEU A 352 -17.90 18.37 -17.08
C LEU A 352 -17.58 17.59 -15.80
N ILE A 353 -17.98 16.33 -15.76
CA ILE A 353 -17.45 15.34 -14.82
C ILE A 353 -16.43 14.50 -15.60
N ARG A 354 -15.19 14.55 -15.14
CA ARG A 354 -14.09 13.85 -15.77
C ARG A 354 -13.74 12.61 -14.95
N ARG A 355 -13.68 11.45 -15.61
CA ARG A 355 -13.07 10.24 -15.08
C ARG A 355 -11.79 9.94 -15.84
N ARG A 356 -10.70 9.75 -15.10
CA ARG A 356 -9.45 9.24 -15.64
C ARG A 356 -9.28 7.79 -15.21
N TRP A 357 -9.36 6.90 -16.17
CA TRP A 357 -9.23 5.47 -15.96
C TRP A 357 -7.78 5.05 -16.00
N LEU A 358 -7.43 4.16 -15.08
CA LEU A 358 -6.16 3.47 -14.99
C LEU A 358 -6.40 1.98 -15.23
N ASP A 359 -5.53 1.35 -16.02
CA ASP A 359 -5.58 -0.08 -16.33
C ASP A 359 -4.14 -0.58 -16.50
N ASN A 360 -3.52 -0.95 -15.39
CA ASN A 360 -2.08 -1.18 -15.29
C ASN A 360 -1.75 -2.66 -15.17
N HIS A 361 -0.73 -3.09 -15.92
CA HIS A 361 -0.14 -4.42 -15.84
C HIS A 361 1.37 -4.27 -15.68
N PHE A 362 1.90 -4.73 -14.56
CA PHE A 362 3.33 -4.71 -14.30
C PHE A 362 3.79 -6.11 -13.92
N TYR A 363 4.79 -6.63 -14.59
CA TYR A 363 5.29 -7.99 -14.35
C TYR A 363 6.78 -8.10 -14.63
N GLY A 364 7.41 -9.08 -14.00
CA GLY A 364 8.84 -9.29 -14.19
C GLY A 364 9.37 -10.54 -13.50
N LEU A 365 10.69 -10.68 -13.64
CA LEU A 365 11.52 -11.72 -13.03
C LEU A 365 12.69 -11.03 -12.32
N VAL A 366 12.93 -11.44 -11.08
CA VAL A 366 14.06 -11.00 -10.28
C VAL A 366 14.91 -12.18 -9.88
#